data_535c6847b7d692aadc9891b49cf77aed
#
_entry.id   535c6847b7d692aadc9891b49cf77aed
#
_cell.length_a   1.000
_cell.length_b   1.000
_cell.length_c   1.000
_cell.angle_alpha   90.00
_cell.angle_beta   90.00
_cell.angle_gamma   90.00
#
_symmetry.space_group_name_H-M   'P 1'
#
loop_
_entity.id
_entity.type
_entity.pdbx_description
1 polymer ?
#
loop_
_entity_poly.entity_id
_entity_poly.type
_entity_poly.pdbx_seq_one_letter_code
_entity_poly.pdbx_strand_id
1 'polypeptide(L)'
;MTSPHLSEPIIIIGGGTFGTSTAYHLAKKNYTNVIVLDRFAVPSKEAAGNDINKVVRTEYPEPLYAKLASDARTIWSDPKGLFAGLYNPSGWIIGVSDRSQAFVDGSIKSAQALGFEPPRLMSTEEIHKRWPVLNGDFQGWSSYWSPNAAWVNARQGIVRMAEEAKKAGVKYISGDAGYAQQLLYDEHQTCIGVKCVNGTNYFGNKIVLAAGAASGRLLDLKGQIVAYGHTVGHIQLNPEEVEKYRTMPMIDHLEGGLLFPPQEDGIMKIGAIHFVTNYAKSYNGLSLPRYRSDNPSDGIPDEIEARLRNWMTEFVPELAQREWVETRICWDGDMPDYHFLITPHPIHKNLEIATGGSAHGFKFLPVLGQYIVEMMEGTLDPEIAKKWKWRPGVTAGDYSTIPHQETSKDLNDMSGWGIPTESL
;
A
#
# COMPACT_ATOMS: atom_id res chain seq x y z
N MET A 1 -16.09 17.01 -18.44
CA MET A 1 -14.98 16.32 -19.17
C MET A 1 -15.61 15.34 -20.14
N THR A 2 -15.12 15.25 -21.38
CA THR A 2 -15.58 14.21 -22.32
C THR A 2 -14.89 12.91 -21.97
N SER A 3 -15.67 11.82 -21.90
CA SER A 3 -15.10 10.47 -21.71
C SER A 3 -14.09 10.17 -22.82
N PRO A 4 -12.95 9.49 -22.52
CA PRO A 4 -12.01 9.09 -23.55
C PRO A 4 -12.69 8.16 -24.56
N HIS A 5 -12.34 8.32 -25.84
CA HIS A 5 -12.79 7.34 -26.84
C HIS A 5 -12.01 6.03 -26.62
N LEU A 6 -12.66 4.87 -26.79
CA LEU A 6 -12.08 3.55 -26.45
C LEU A 6 -10.76 3.21 -27.17
N SER A 7 -10.47 3.86 -28.31
CA SER A 7 -9.23 3.68 -29.08
C SER A 7 -8.17 4.75 -28.85
N GLU A 8 -8.48 5.79 -28.05
CA GLU A 8 -7.49 6.85 -27.75
C GLU A 8 -6.37 6.31 -26.86
N PRO A 9 -5.11 6.78 -27.12
CA PRO A 9 -3.99 6.31 -26.31
C PRO A 9 -4.07 6.81 -24.87
N ILE A 10 -3.96 5.88 -23.93
CA ILE A 10 -3.89 6.12 -22.49
C ILE A 10 -2.54 5.63 -21.98
N ILE A 11 -1.78 6.51 -21.34
CA ILE A 11 -0.49 6.19 -20.72
C ILE A 11 -0.66 6.16 -19.21
N ILE A 12 -0.29 5.06 -18.58
CA ILE A 12 -0.28 4.89 -17.13
C ILE A 12 1.18 4.86 -16.66
N ILE A 13 1.55 5.76 -15.75
CA ILE A 13 2.89 5.83 -15.16
C ILE A 13 2.88 5.11 -13.81
N GLY A 14 3.53 3.96 -13.74
CA GLY A 14 3.59 3.08 -12.57
C GLY A 14 2.75 1.81 -12.75
N GLY A 15 3.39 0.64 -12.69
CA GLY A 15 2.80 -0.70 -12.74
C GLY A 15 2.56 -1.32 -11.35
N GLY A 16 2.41 -0.48 -10.32
CA GLY A 16 2.06 -0.90 -8.96
C GLY A 16 0.55 -1.16 -8.79
N THR A 17 0.07 -1.05 -7.55
CA THR A 17 -1.33 -1.34 -7.19
C THR A 17 -2.32 -0.49 -8.00
N PHE A 18 -2.16 0.83 -8.00
CA PHE A 18 -3.07 1.75 -8.68
C PHE A 18 -3.02 1.58 -10.20
N GLY A 19 -1.83 1.59 -10.79
CA GLY A 19 -1.68 1.51 -12.24
C GLY A 19 -2.11 0.17 -12.82
N THR A 20 -1.76 -0.96 -12.17
CA THR A 20 -2.19 -2.29 -12.62
C THR A 20 -3.70 -2.47 -12.51
N SER A 21 -4.30 -2.00 -11.40
CA SER A 21 -5.76 -2.02 -11.26
C SER A 21 -6.44 -1.17 -12.33
N THR A 22 -5.93 0.04 -12.61
CA THR A 22 -6.44 0.92 -13.67
C THR A 22 -6.35 0.26 -15.04
N ALA A 23 -5.20 -0.30 -15.39
CA ALA A 23 -4.98 -0.98 -16.67
C ALA A 23 -5.96 -2.14 -16.89
N TYR A 24 -6.16 -2.97 -15.86
CA TYR A 24 -7.12 -4.07 -15.89
C TYR A 24 -8.55 -3.60 -16.10
N HIS A 25 -9.00 -2.58 -15.37
CA HIS A 25 -10.37 -2.09 -15.48
C HIS A 25 -10.63 -1.32 -16.79
N LEU A 26 -9.64 -0.61 -17.34
CA LEU A 26 -9.72 -0.06 -18.71
C LEU A 26 -9.88 -1.18 -19.73
N ALA A 27 -9.07 -2.23 -19.64
CA ALA A 27 -9.18 -3.39 -20.53
C ALA A 27 -10.56 -4.06 -20.45
N LYS A 28 -11.09 -4.24 -19.23
CA LYS A 28 -12.48 -4.76 -19.04
C LYS A 28 -13.56 -3.90 -19.66
N LYS A 29 -13.32 -2.60 -19.79
CA LYS A 29 -14.22 -1.65 -20.47
C LYS A 29 -13.90 -1.49 -21.97
N ASN A 30 -13.07 -2.38 -22.53
CA ASN A 30 -12.70 -2.42 -23.96
C ASN A 30 -11.89 -1.20 -24.45
N TYR A 31 -11.14 -0.55 -23.58
CA TYR A 31 -10.12 0.40 -24.00
C TYR A 31 -8.96 -0.37 -24.66
N THR A 32 -8.68 -0.08 -25.92
CA THR A 32 -7.78 -0.91 -26.76
C THR A 32 -6.36 -0.37 -26.87
N ASN A 33 -6.10 0.85 -26.43
CA ASN A 33 -4.81 1.49 -26.59
C ASN A 33 -4.26 1.99 -25.25
N VAL A 34 -3.92 1.03 -24.38
CA VAL A 34 -3.42 1.30 -23.02
C VAL A 34 -1.98 0.84 -22.91
N ILE A 35 -1.12 1.73 -22.41
CA ILE A 35 0.31 1.46 -22.15
C ILE A 35 0.60 1.76 -20.69
N VAL A 36 1.21 0.80 -19.99
CA VAL A 36 1.74 0.98 -18.63
C VAL A 36 3.24 1.12 -18.72
N LEU A 37 3.77 2.19 -18.17
CA LEU A 37 5.20 2.48 -18.07
C LEU A 37 5.66 2.27 -16.63
N ASP A 38 6.70 1.48 -16.42
CA ASP A 38 7.32 1.30 -15.10
C ASP A 38 8.83 1.10 -15.25
N ARG A 39 9.58 1.53 -14.24
CA ARG A 39 11.03 1.30 -14.17
C ARG A 39 11.36 -0.20 -14.16
N PHE A 40 10.51 -1.03 -13.57
CA PHE A 40 10.70 -2.48 -13.45
C PHE A 40 9.58 -3.26 -14.12
N ALA A 41 9.90 -4.48 -14.56
CA ALA A 41 8.88 -5.42 -15.02
C ALA A 41 7.89 -5.74 -13.89
N VAL A 42 6.65 -6.06 -14.27
CA VAL A 42 5.61 -6.46 -13.31
C VAL A 42 5.93 -7.84 -12.71
N PRO A 43 5.89 -7.95 -11.37
CA PRO A 43 5.53 -6.93 -10.37
C PRO A 43 6.69 -5.96 -10.15
N SER A 44 6.43 -4.67 -10.25
CA SER A 44 7.47 -3.65 -10.10
C SER A 44 8.24 -3.81 -8.80
N LYS A 45 9.57 -3.94 -8.89
CA LYS A 45 10.43 -4.35 -7.77
C LYS A 45 10.29 -3.45 -6.53
N GLU A 46 10.12 -2.15 -6.75
CA GLU A 46 10.07 -1.15 -5.68
C GLU A 46 8.64 -0.68 -5.35
N ALA A 47 7.63 -1.24 -6.01
CA ALA A 47 6.25 -0.89 -5.69
C ALA A 47 5.85 -1.41 -4.31
N ALA A 48 5.20 -0.58 -3.50
CA ALA A 48 4.70 -0.97 -2.18
C ALA A 48 3.77 -2.20 -2.21
N GLY A 49 3.07 -2.40 -3.32
CA GLY A 49 2.23 -3.59 -3.53
C GLY A 49 3.02 -4.88 -3.82
N ASN A 50 4.29 -4.80 -4.18
CA ASN A 50 5.13 -5.98 -4.43
C ASN A 50 5.68 -6.53 -3.11
N ASP A 51 4.86 -7.31 -2.43
CA ASP A 51 5.16 -7.88 -1.12
C ASP A 51 4.72 -9.35 -1.05
N ILE A 52 5.28 -10.11 -0.12
CA ILE A 52 4.90 -11.52 0.09
C ILE A 52 3.45 -11.63 0.58
N ASN A 53 3.02 -10.69 1.44
CA ASN A 53 1.65 -10.64 1.91
C ASN A 53 1.20 -9.20 2.24
N LYS A 54 -0.11 -8.98 2.22
CA LYS A 54 -0.78 -7.74 2.65
C LYS A 54 -2.11 -8.09 3.32
N VAL A 55 -2.53 -7.25 4.26
CA VAL A 55 -3.81 -7.40 4.98
C VAL A 55 -4.99 -7.06 4.05
N VAL A 56 -6.03 -7.89 4.11
CA VAL A 56 -7.37 -7.60 3.62
C VAL A 56 -8.32 -7.62 4.80
N ARG A 57 -8.88 -6.46 5.15
CA ARG A 57 -9.76 -6.27 6.31
C ARG A 57 -10.86 -5.28 5.99
N THR A 58 -11.96 -5.35 6.71
CA THR A 58 -13.13 -4.46 6.56
C THR A 58 -13.28 -3.46 7.71
N GLU A 59 -12.41 -3.54 8.70
CA GLU A 59 -12.40 -2.67 9.88
C GLU A 59 -11.89 -1.28 9.50
N TYR A 60 -12.83 -0.36 9.41
CA TYR A 60 -12.62 1.07 9.15
C TYR A 60 -13.62 1.91 9.94
N PRO A 61 -13.16 2.96 10.62
CA PRO A 61 -14.08 3.96 11.21
C PRO A 61 -14.91 4.70 10.15
N GLU A 62 -14.34 4.87 8.94
CA GLU A 62 -15.00 5.52 7.80
C GLU A 62 -15.84 4.51 7.01
N PRO A 63 -17.18 4.64 6.96
CA PRO A 63 -18.06 3.68 6.28
C PRO A 63 -17.75 3.49 4.79
N LEU A 64 -17.27 4.53 4.10
CA LEU A 64 -16.85 4.42 2.72
C LEU A 64 -15.79 3.34 2.54
N TYR A 65 -14.71 3.40 3.31
CA TYR A 65 -13.63 2.41 3.19
C TYR A 65 -14.03 1.03 3.70
N ALA A 66 -14.90 0.96 4.71
CA ALA A 66 -15.45 -0.32 5.15
C ALA A 66 -16.24 -1.02 4.02
N LYS A 67 -17.07 -0.25 3.30
CA LYS A 67 -17.80 -0.77 2.13
C LYS A 67 -16.87 -1.17 0.99
N LEU A 68 -15.95 -0.29 0.59
CA LEU A 68 -14.97 -0.59 -0.47
C LEU A 68 -14.15 -1.84 -0.14
N ALA A 69 -13.75 -1.99 1.12
CA ALA A 69 -12.99 -3.15 1.59
C ALA A 69 -13.83 -4.44 1.54
N SER A 70 -15.12 -4.35 1.84
CA SER A 70 -16.05 -5.48 1.71
C SER A 70 -16.19 -5.92 0.25
N ASP A 71 -16.36 -4.97 -0.66
CA ASP A 71 -16.46 -5.24 -2.10
C ASP A 71 -15.16 -5.90 -2.61
N ALA A 72 -14.00 -5.35 -2.22
CA ALA A 72 -12.70 -5.93 -2.58
C ALA A 72 -12.49 -7.33 -1.97
N ARG A 73 -12.86 -7.53 -0.69
CA ARG A 73 -12.76 -8.82 0.00
C ARG A 73 -13.58 -9.90 -0.71
N THR A 74 -14.78 -9.56 -1.17
CA THR A 74 -15.64 -10.48 -1.94
C THR A 74 -14.91 -11.01 -3.18
N ILE A 75 -14.20 -10.13 -3.90
CA ILE A 75 -13.44 -10.53 -5.10
C ILE A 75 -12.16 -11.30 -4.70
N TRP A 76 -11.45 -10.89 -3.64
CA TRP A 76 -10.29 -11.61 -3.14
C TRP A 76 -10.62 -13.05 -2.71
N SER A 77 -11.76 -13.24 -2.05
CA SER A 77 -12.17 -14.53 -1.47
C SER A 77 -12.91 -15.46 -2.44
N ASP A 78 -13.19 -15.03 -3.66
CA ASP A 78 -13.84 -15.87 -4.66
C ASP A 78 -12.93 -17.04 -5.08
N PRO A 79 -13.30 -18.30 -4.74
CA PRO A 79 -12.47 -19.47 -5.03
C PRO A 79 -12.39 -19.81 -6.53
N LYS A 80 -13.18 -19.16 -7.37
CA LYS A 80 -13.19 -19.32 -8.84
C LYS A 80 -12.77 -18.03 -9.56
N GLY A 81 -12.52 -16.96 -8.81
CA GLY A 81 -12.15 -15.66 -9.35
C GLY A 81 -10.67 -15.53 -9.71
N LEU A 82 -10.29 -14.35 -10.16
CA LEU A 82 -8.92 -14.02 -10.57
C LEU A 82 -7.88 -14.31 -9.48
N PHE A 83 -8.26 -14.15 -8.22
CA PHE A 83 -7.36 -14.29 -7.07
C PHE A 83 -7.50 -15.62 -6.33
N ALA A 84 -8.13 -16.62 -6.95
CA ALA A 84 -8.33 -17.95 -6.34
C ALA A 84 -7.00 -18.52 -5.79
N GLY A 85 -7.03 -18.97 -4.52
CA GLY A 85 -5.86 -19.51 -3.82
C GLY A 85 -4.86 -18.48 -3.30
N LEU A 86 -5.13 -17.17 -3.44
CA LEU A 86 -4.28 -16.12 -2.86
C LEU A 86 -4.80 -15.54 -1.54
N TYR A 87 -6.06 -15.82 -1.20
CA TYR A 87 -6.74 -15.31 -0.02
C TYR A 87 -6.66 -16.31 1.14
N ASN A 88 -6.10 -15.88 2.26
CA ASN A 88 -5.88 -16.72 3.45
C ASN A 88 -6.65 -16.13 4.65
N PRO A 89 -7.81 -16.72 5.02
CA PRO A 89 -8.66 -16.23 6.08
C PRO A 89 -8.08 -16.61 7.46
N SER A 90 -7.16 -15.82 7.97
CA SER A 90 -6.52 -16.04 9.28
C SER A 90 -7.26 -15.34 10.43
N GLY A 91 -8.13 -14.38 10.14
CA GLY A 91 -8.55 -13.39 11.11
C GLY A 91 -7.39 -12.51 11.57
N TRP A 92 -7.64 -11.59 12.49
CA TRP A 92 -6.60 -10.80 13.11
C TRP A 92 -6.91 -10.42 14.55
N ILE A 93 -5.85 -10.25 15.35
CA ILE A 93 -5.87 -9.63 16.66
C ILE A 93 -5.45 -8.18 16.49
N ILE A 94 -6.33 -7.26 16.87
CA ILE A 94 -6.08 -5.83 16.85
C ILE A 94 -5.66 -5.41 18.25
N GLY A 95 -4.40 -5.03 18.41
CA GLY A 95 -3.88 -4.46 19.66
C GLY A 95 -4.05 -2.95 19.67
N VAL A 96 -4.62 -2.39 20.73
CA VAL A 96 -4.83 -0.97 20.88
C VAL A 96 -4.42 -0.48 22.27
N SER A 97 -3.93 0.75 22.33
CA SER A 97 -3.85 1.55 23.53
C SER A 97 -5.06 2.50 23.64
N ASP A 98 -5.13 3.25 24.72
CA ASP A 98 -6.15 4.33 24.89
C ASP A 98 -6.14 5.30 23.70
N ARG A 99 -4.98 5.54 23.11
CA ARG A 99 -4.79 6.47 21.97
C ARG A 99 -5.43 5.96 20.67
N SER A 100 -5.43 4.66 20.46
CA SER A 100 -5.97 4.03 19.25
C SER A 100 -7.36 3.42 19.44
N GLN A 101 -7.93 3.50 20.64
CA GLN A 101 -9.25 2.93 20.97
C GLN A 101 -10.34 3.47 20.02
N ALA A 102 -10.31 4.75 19.69
CA ALA A 102 -11.29 5.39 18.79
C ALA A 102 -11.35 4.73 17.39
N PHE A 103 -10.25 4.14 16.91
CA PHE A 103 -10.23 3.37 15.65
C PHE A 103 -11.11 2.12 15.75
N VAL A 104 -11.01 1.36 16.84
CA VAL A 104 -11.80 0.13 17.03
C VAL A 104 -13.26 0.49 17.28
N ASP A 105 -13.55 1.51 18.08
CA ASP A 105 -14.93 1.96 18.36
C ASP A 105 -15.63 2.41 17.07
N GLY A 106 -14.94 3.15 16.21
CA GLY A 106 -15.44 3.54 14.89
C GLY A 106 -15.65 2.35 13.97
N SER A 107 -14.71 1.40 13.98
CA SER A 107 -14.78 0.18 13.17
C SER A 107 -15.94 -0.72 13.59
N ILE A 108 -16.23 -0.82 14.89
CA ILE A 108 -17.40 -1.56 15.41
C ILE A 108 -18.70 -0.92 14.89
N LYS A 109 -18.82 0.41 14.97
CA LYS A 109 -19.99 1.14 14.46
C LYS A 109 -20.19 0.92 12.97
N SER A 110 -19.13 1.04 12.17
CA SER A 110 -19.19 0.81 10.73
C SER A 110 -19.54 -0.64 10.39
N ALA A 111 -18.98 -1.63 11.09
CA ALA A 111 -19.29 -3.04 10.90
C ALA A 111 -20.78 -3.32 11.18
N GLN A 112 -21.32 -2.80 12.30
CA GLN A 112 -22.73 -2.94 12.66
C GLN A 112 -23.65 -2.30 11.61
N ALA A 113 -23.32 -1.09 11.14
CA ALA A 113 -24.09 -0.38 10.12
C ALA A 113 -24.14 -1.13 8.77
N LEU A 114 -23.09 -1.90 8.45
CA LEU A 114 -22.98 -2.69 7.23
C LEU A 114 -23.41 -4.15 7.40
N GLY A 115 -23.86 -4.55 8.59
CA GLY A 115 -24.28 -5.92 8.88
C GLY A 115 -23.14 -6.94 8.96
N PHE A 116 -21.91 -6.49 9.27
CA PHE A 116 -20.76 -7.36 9.49
C PHE A 116 -20.63 -7.75 10.97
N GLU A 117 -19.97 -8.86 11.24
CA GLU A 117 -19.55 -9.21 12.59
C GLU A 117 -18.49 -8.21 13.07
N PRO A 118 -18.77 -7.44 14.15
CA PRO A 118 -17.81 -6.45 14.63
C PRO A 118 -16.65 -7.12 15.38
N PRO A 119 -15.49 -6.45 15.47
CA PRO A 119 -14.43 -6.87 16.37
C PRO A 119 -14.93 -7.02 17.81
N ARG A 120 -14.51 -8.08 18.49
CA ARG A 120 -14.84 -8.32 19.91
C ARG A 120 -13.60 -8.29 20.80
N LEU A 121 -13.75 -7.75 21.98
CA LEU A 121 -12.70 -7.80 23.01
C LEU A 121 -12.32 -9.27 23.30
N MET A 122 -11.04 -9.53 23.48
CA MET A 122 -10.46 -10.84 23.77
C MET A 122 -9.40 -10.71 24.85
N SER A 123 -9.47 -11.54 25.90
CA SER A 123 -8.45 -11.52 26.94
C SER A 123 -7.17 -12.24 26.50
N THR A 124 -6.04 -11.92 27.15
CA THR A 124 -4.77 -12.64 26.95
C THR A 124 -4.92 -14.13 27.20
N GLU A 125 -5.70 -14.54 28.21
CA GLU A 125 -5.97 -15.95 28.51
C GLU A 125 -6.72 -16.62 27.35
N GLU A 126 -7.73 -15.95 26.76
CA GLU A 126 -8.44 -16.46 25.58
C GLU A 126 -7.49 -16.61 24.39
N ILE A 127 -6.56 -15.64 24.18
CA ILE A 127 -5.57 -15.67 23.10
C ILE A 127 -4.65 -16.89 23.30
N HIS A 128 -4.05 -17.05 24.46
CA HIS A 128 -3.15 -18.18 24.78
C HIS A 128 -3.86 -19.54 24.64
N LYS A 129 -5.10 -19.63 25.08
CA LYS A 129 -5.90 -20.86 24.93
C LYS A 129 -6.16 -21.21 23.48
N ARG A 130 -6.45 -20.22 22.66
CA ARG A 130 -6.81 -20.43 21.25
C ARG A 130 -5.58 -20.60 20.36
N TRP A 131 -4.52 -19.86 20.63
CA TRP A 131 -3.25 -19.91 19.91
C TRP A 131 -2.07 -19.98 20.89
N PRO A 132 -1.72 -21.16 21.39
CA PRO A 132 -0.66 -21.35 22.39
C PRO A 132 0.72 -20.88 21.93
N VAL A 133 0.92 -20.67 20.62
CA VAL A 133 2.15 -20.12 20.03
C VAL A 133 2.30 -18.62 20.31
N LEU A 134 1.22 -17.93 20.63
CA LEU A 134 1.20 -16.53 21.03
C LEU A 134 1.32 -16.48 22.56
N ASN A 135 2.52 -16.73 23.05
CA ASN A 135 2.78 -16.95 24.48
C ASN A 135 3.44 -15.76 25.19
N GLY A 136 3.46 -14.61 24.54
CA GLY A 136 3.84 -13.35 25.17
C GLY A 136 2.78 -12.83 26.13
N ASP A 137 3.07 -11.76 26.84
CA ASP A 137 2.19 -11.25 27.91
C ASP A 137 1.17 -10.21 27.46
N PHE A 138 1.30 -9.66 26.25
CA PHE A 138 0.41 -8.63 25.68
C PHE A 138 0.24 -7.42 26.60
N GLN A 139 1.32 -6.99 27.27
CA GLN A 139 1.26 -5.94 28.28
C GLN A 139 0.78 -4.60 27.70
N GLY A 140 -0.17 -3.96 28.39
CA GLY A 140 -0.67 -2.65 28.04
C GLY A 140 -1.59 -2.61 26.81
N TRP A 141 -2.03 -3.79 26.33
CA TRP A 141 -2.91 -3.88 25.17
C TRP A 141 -4.36 -4.16 25.55
N SER A 142 -5.30 -3.49 24.89
CA SER A 142 -6.64 -4.03 24.71
C SER A 142 -6.67 -4.79 23.38
N SER A 143 -6.93 -6.09 23.44
CA SER A 143 -6.91 -6.96 22.26
C SER A 143 -8.32 -7.19 21.75
N TYR A 144 -8.54 -6.98 20.45
CA TYR A 144 -9.81 -7.26 19.78
C TYR A 144 -9.61 -8.31 18.71
N TRP A 145 -10.51 -9.28 18.67
CA TRP A 145 -10.55 -10.32 17.64
C TRP A 145 -11.53 -9.97 16.54
N SER A 146 -11.07 -10.00 15.28
CA SER A 146 -11.93 -9.98 14.10
C SER A 146 -11.69 -11.22 13.23
N PRO A 147 -12.72 -12.05 12.99
CA PRO A 147 -12.62 -13.21 12.12
C PRO A 147 -12.64 -12.86 10.62
N ASN A 148 -13.05 -11.63 10.30
CA ASN A 148 -13.30 -11.22 8.91
C ASN A 148 -12.04 -10.80 8.14
N ALA A 149 -10.91 -10.65 8.82
CA ALA A 149 -9.66 -10.29 8.18
C ALA A 149 -8.94 -11.50 7.60
N ALA A 150 -8.13 -11.22 6.59
CA ALA A 150 -7.31 -12.18 5.88
C ALA A 150 -5.99 -11.53 5.47
N TRP A 151 -5.05 -12.33 5.07
CA TRP A 151 -3.92 -11.85 4.28
C TRP A 151 -3.96 -12.46 2.87
N VAL A 152 -3.35 -11.78 1.93
CA VAL A 152 -3.27 -12.23 0.53
C VAL A 152 -1.83 -12.25 0.06
N ASN A 153 -1.50 -13.15 -0.86
CA ASN A 153 -0.24 -13.10 -1.59
C ASN A 153 -0.27 -11.87 -2.53
N ALA A 154 0.33 -10.78 -2.06
CA ALA A 154 0.21 -9.49 -2.70
C ALA A 154 0.89 -9.44 -4.07
N ARG A 155 2.13 -9.96 -4.15
CA ARG A 155 2.90 -10.05 -5.38
C ARG A 155 2.13 -10.80 -6.47
N GLN A 156 1.61 -11.97 -6.15
CA GLN A 156 0.85 -12.77 -7.10
C GLN A 156 -0.47 -12.11 -7.51
N GLY A 157 -1.09 -11.34 -6.62
CA GLY A 157 -2.28 -10.56 -6.95
C GLY A 157 -2.02 -9.55 -8.07
N ILE A 158 -0.93 -8.78 -7.98
CA ILE A 158 -0.52 -7.85 -9.02
C ILE A 158 -0.19 -8.58 -10.31
N VAL A 159 0.58 -9.68 -10.24
CA VAL A 159 0.98 -10.47 -11.42
C VAL A 159 -0.25 -10.95 -12.17
N ARG A 160 -1.19 -11.63 -11.50
CA ARG A 160 -2.39 -12.17 -12.15
C ARG A 160 -3.24 -11.08 -12.81
N MET A 161 -3.43 -9.95 -12.11
CA MET A 161 -4.21 -8.84 -12.67
C MET A 161 -3.52 -8.22 -13.89
N ALA A 162 -2.19 -8.06 -13.87
CA ALA A 162 -1.43 -7.56 -15.00
C ALA A 162 -1.43 -8.54 -16.20
N GLU A 163 -1.38 -9.84 -15.95
CA GLU A 163 -1.47 -10.86 -17.00
C GLU A 163 -2.84 -10.82 -17.71
N GLU A 164 -3.93 -10.68 -16.96
CA GLU A 164 -5.26 -10.51 -17.56
C GLU A 164 -5.36 -9.21 -18.37
N ALA A 165 -4.80 -8.11 -17.88
CA ALA A 165 -4.73 -6.87 -18.64
C ALA A 165 -3.91 -7.05 -19.95
N LYS A 166 -2.78 -7.73 -19.89
CA LYS A 166 -1.95 -8.05 -21.07
C LYS A 166 -2.68 -8.94 -22.08
N LYS A 167 -3.40 -9.97 -21.62
CA LYS A 167 -4.24 -10.82 -22.49
C LYS A 167 -5.30 -10.01 -23.25
N ALA A 168 -5.80 -8.95 -22.61
CA ALA A 168 -6.76 -8.02 -23.20
C ALA A 168 -6.10 -6.91 -24.05
N GLY A 169 -4.78 -6.96 -24.30
CA GLY A 169 -4.06 -6.06 -25.19
C GLY A 169 -3.30 -4.90 -24.54
N VAL A 170 -3.34 -4.76 -23.21
CA VAL A 170 -2.55 -3.72 -22.51
C VAL A 170 -1.05 -4.00 -22.68
N LYS A 171 -0.29 -2.97 -23.03
CA LYS A 171 1.16 -3.04 -23.18
C LYS A 171 1.85 -2.60 -21.90
N TYR A 172 2.77 -3.41 -21.38
CA TYR A 172 3.65 -3.05 -20.26
C TYR A 172 5.07 -2.85 -20.80
N ILE A 173 5.62 -1.67 -20.57
CA ILE A 173 6.99 -1.29 -21.00
C ILE A 173 7.79 -0.99 -19.74
N SER A 174 8.94 -1.63 -19.60
CA SER A 174 9.81 -1.50 -18.43
C SER A 174 11.27 -1.23 -18.81
N GLY A 175 12.14 -1.10 -17.79
CA GLY A 175 13.52 -0.67 -17.95
C GLY A 175 13.56 0.83 -18.29
N ASP A 176 14.66 1.29 -18.90
CA ASP A 176 14.86 2.69 -19.27
C ASP A 176 13.79 3.22 -20.23
N ALA A 177 13.21 2.35 -21.06
CA ALA A 177 12.10 2.68 -21.95
C ALA A 177 10.77 2.87 -21.22
N GLY A 178 10.61 2.31 -20.03
CA GLY A 178 9.42 2.46 -19.18
C GLY A 178 9.63 3.39 -17.98
N TYR A 179 10.88 3.80 -17.71
CA TYR A 179 11.18 4.67 -16.58
C TYR A 179 10.87 6.12 -16.90
N ALA A 180 9.70 6.60 -16.51
CA ALA A 180 9.24 7.96 -16.69
C ALA A 180 10.17 8.96 -16.00
N GLN A 181 10.66 9.95 -16.75
CA GLN A 181 11.55 11.01 -16.28
C GLN A 181 10.86 12.37 -16.22
N GLN A 182 9.96 12.63 -17.18
CA GLN A 182 9.35 13.96 -17.34
C GLN A 182 7.98 13.85 -17.99
N LEU A 183 7.01 14.63 -17.50
CA LEU A 183 5.75 14.87 -18.18
C LEU A 183 5.96 15.88 -19.32
N LEU A 184 5.29 15.66 -20.43
CA LEU A 184 5.36 16.52 -21.62
C LEU A 184 4.08 17.34 -21.72
N TYR A 185 4.24 18.63 -21.99
CA TYR A 185 3.14 19.60 -22.10
C TYR A 185 3.19 20.32 -23.44
N ASP A 186 2.01 20.69 -23.95
CA ASP A 186 1.89 21.60 -25.10
C ASP A 186 1.97 23.07 -24.65
N GLU A 187 1.82 23.98 -25.59
CA GLU A 187 1.82 25.44 -25.37
C GLU A 187 0.66 25.92 -24.48
N HIS A 188 -0.39 25.12 -24.34
CA HIS A 188 -1.55 25.38 -23.49
C HIS A 188 -1.47 24.71 -22.12
N GLN A 189 -0.31 24.18 -21.76
CA GLN A 189 -0.10 23.41 -20.52
C GLN A 189 -0.96 22.14 -20.43
N THR A 190 -1.43 21.61 -21.55
CA THR A 190 -2.09 20.30 -21.62
C THR A 190 -1.02 19.21 -21.55
N CYS A 191 -1.20 18.23 -20.70
CA CYS A 191 -0.30 17.08 -20.65
C CYS A 191 -0.55 16.20 -21.88
N ILE A 192 0.48 16.02 -22.71
CA ILE A 192 0.39 15.33 -23.99
C ILE A 192 1.18 14.02 -24.01
N GLY A 193 1.98 13.74 -22.96
CA GLY A 193 2.79 12.53 -22.95
C GLY A 193 3.81 12.48 -21.83
N VAL A 194 4.72 11.51 -21.97
CA VAL A 194 5.76 11.18 -21.00
C VAL A 194 7.08 10.95 -21.75
N LYS A 195 8.17 11.53 -21.25
CA LYS A 195 9.53 11.24 -21.68
C LYS A 195 10.14 10.25 -20.70
N CYS A 196 10.71 9.16 -21.21
CA CYS A 196 11.44 8.16 -20.43
C CYS A 196 12.95 8.41 -20.44
N VAL A 197 13.66 7.74 -19.50
CA VAL A 197 15.10 7.91 -19.27
C VAL A 197 15.92 7.65 -20.52
N ASN A 198 15.56 6.66 -21.35
CA ASN A 198 16.23 6.37 -22.62
C ASN A 198 15.95 7.40 -23.74
N GLY A 199 15.21 8.47 -23.46
CA GLY A 199 14.83 9.52 -24.41
C GLY A 199 13.56 9.24 -25.22
N THR A 200 12.94 8.05 -25.10
CA THR A 200 11.67 7.75 -25.78
C THR A 200 10.53 8.60 -25.24
N ASN A 201 9.73 9.17 -26.14
CA ASN A 201 8.50 9.88 -25.80
C ASN A 201 7.29 9.00 -26.11
N TYR A 202 6.38 8.90 -25.16
CA TYR A 202 5.06 8.27 -25.34
C TYR A 202 3.99 9.35 -25.28
N PHE A 203 3.17 9.46 -26.30
CA PHE A 203 2.10 10.46 -26.39
C PHE A 203 0.73 9.79 -26.15
N GLY A 204 -0.15 10.50 -25.46
CA GLY A 204 -1.47 10.01 -25.11
C GLY A 204 -2.50 11.11 -24.89
N ASN A 205 -3.77 10.76 -25.05
CA ASN A 205 -4.91 11.65 -24.82
C ASN A 205 -5.29 11.70 -23.33
N LYS A 206 -4.79 10.73 -22.56
CA LYS A 206 -4.87 10.70 -21.10
C LYS A 206 -3.56 10.14 -20.53
N ILE A 207 -3.04 10.82 -19.52
CA ILE A 207 -1.85 10.43 -18.78
C ILE A 207 -2.26 10.20 -17.33
N VAL A 208 -2.13 8.99 -16.82
CA VAL A 208 -2.46 8.62 -15.45
C VAL A 208 -1.18 8.52 -14.63
N LEU A 209 -1.00 9.41 -13.67
CA LEU A 209 0.13 9.37 -12.74
C LEU A 209 -0.21 8.44 -11.56
N ALA A 210 0.30 7.21 -11.61
CA ALA A 210 0.11 6.15 -10.62
C ALA A 210 1.43 5.66 -9.98
N ALA A 211 2.42 6.58 -9.87
CA ALA A 211 3.78 6.25 -9.44
C ALA A 211 3.96 6.15 -7.91
N GLY A 212 2.86 6.10 -7.13
CA GLY A 212 2.89 5.93 -5.67
C GLY A 212 3.79 6.96 -4.98
N ALA A 213 4.68 6.52 -4.10
CA ALA A 213 5.62 7.38 -3.37
C ALA A 213 6.53 8.23 -4.29
N ALA A 214 6.81 7.73 -5.51
CA ALA A 214 7.66 8.45 -6.47
C ALA A 214 6.93 9.54 -7.27
N SER A 215 5.62 9.73 -7.09
CA SER A 215 4.82 10.69 -7.84
C SER A 215 5.36 12.13 -7.74
N GLY A 216 5.90 12.50 -6.58
CA GLY A 216 6.52 13.81 -6.35
C GLY A 216 7.78 14.09 -7.18
N ARG A 217 8.38 13.06 -7.81
CA ARG A 217 9.51 13.24 -8.74
C ARG A 217 9.07 13.79 -10.10
N LEU A 218 7.84 13.53 -10.49
CA LEU A 218 7.31 13.86 -11.81
C LEU A 218 6.39 15.09 -11.80
N LEU A 219 5.77 15.37 -10.67
CA LEU A 219 4.75 16.42 -10.55
C LEU A 219 4.82 17.06 -9.17
N ASP A 220 4.75 18.41 -9.14
CA ASP A 220 4.57 19.15 -7.89
C ASP A 220 3.14 18.92 -7.35
N LEU A 221 3.01 18.03 -6.39
CA LEU A 221 1.75 17.68 -5.74
C LEU A 221 1.38 18.64 -4.59
N LYS A 222 2.09 19.78 -4.44
CA LYS A 222 1.83 20.80 -3.41
C LYS A 222 1.84 20.24 -1.98
N GLY A 223 2.75 19.29 -1.70
CA GLY A 223 2.87 18.66 -0.39
C GLY A 223 1.77 17.67 -0.04
N GLN A 224 0.87 17.35 -0.96
CA GLN A 224 -0.23 16.42 -0.69
C GLN A 224 0.22 14.96 -0.55
N ILE A 225 1.30 14.58 -1.19
CA ILE A 225 1.87 13.22 -1.06
C ILE A 225 3.22 13.32 -0.35
N VAL A 226 3.33 12.56 0.73
CA VAL A 226 4.58 12.37 1.46
C VAL A 226 5.01 10.91 1.26
N ALA A 227 6.26 10.69 0.86
CA ALA A 227 6.79 9.34 0.84
C ALA A 227 7.14 8.91 2.28
N TYR A 228 6.41 7.90 2.78
CA TYR A 228 6.69 7.25 4.05
C TYR A 228 7.27 5.87 3.82
N GLY A 229 8.35 5.56 4.51
CA GLY A 229 8.98 4.26 4.51
C GLY A 229 8.47 3.41 5.66
N HIS A 230 7.87 2.27 5.32
CA HIS A 230 7.45 1.25 6.26
C HIS A 230 8.55 0.20 6.38
N THR A 231 9.11 0.04 7.57
CA THR A 231 10.19 -0.93 7.77
C THR A 231 9.64 -2.34 7.94
N VAL A 232 10.28 -3.29 7.27
CA VAL A 232 9.86 -4.69 7.24
C VAL A 232 11.07 -5.58 7.48
N GLY A 233 10.91 -6.59 8.32
CA GLY A 233 11.84 -7.69 8.51
C GLY A 233 11.21 -9.04 8.14
N HIS A 234 12.02 -9.94 7.62
CA HIS A 234 11.66 -11.32 7.35
C HIS A 234 12.56 -12.27 8.16
N ILE A 235 11.95 -13.28 8.77
CA ILE A 235 12.67 -14.38 9.42
C ILE A 235 12.34 -15.70 8.73
N GLN A 236 13.27 -16.65 8.78
CA GLN A 236 13.07 -17.99 8.24
C GLN A 236 12.68 -18.95 9.37
N LEU A 237 11.59 -19.67 9.18
CA LEU A 237 11.16 -20.79 10.01
C LEU A 237 11.50 -22.12 9.32
N ASN A 238 11.81 -23.13 10.11
CA ASN A 238 11.92 -24.50 9.62
C ASN A 238 10.55 -25.17 9.42
N PRO A 239 10.42 -26.33 8.77
CA PRO A 239 9.13 -26.95 8.49
C PRO A 239 8.28 -27.26 9.72
N GLU A 240 8.89 -27.62 10.86
CA GLU A 240 8.17 -27.88 12.11
C GLU A 240 7.61 -26.58 12.71
N GLU A 241 8.38 -25.51 12.65
CA GLU A 241 7.95 -24.17 13.05
C GLU A 241 6.83 -23.64 12.14
N VAL A 242 6.92 -23.86 10.82
CA VAL A 242 5.84 -23.48 9.89
C VAL A 242 4.54 -24.16 10.31
N GLU A 243 4.55 -25.48 10.58
CA GLU A 243 3.37 -26.19 11.03
C GLU A 243 2.86 -25.67 12.39
N LYS A 244 3.78 -25.32 13.30
CA LYS A 244 3.47 -24.75 14.62
C LYS A 244 2.75 -23.40 14.52
N TYR A 245 3.20 -22.51 13.64
CA TYR A 245 2.71 -21.14 13.54
C TYR A 245 1.66 -20.91 12.45
N ARG A 246 1.43 -21.84 11.51
CA ARG A 246 0.58 -21.63 10.33
C ARG A 246 -0.87 -21.24 10.63
N THR A 247 -1.39 -21.65 11.80
CA THR A 247 -2.78 -21.38 12.19
C THR A 247 -2.95 -20.14 13.07
N MET A 248 -1.86 -19.42 13.34
CA MET A 248 -1.95 -18.17 14.08
C MET A 248 -2.70 -17.10 13.28
N PRO A 249 -3.39 -16.16 13.92
CA PRO A 249 -3.94 -15.00 13.24
C PRO A 249 -2.85 -14.02 12.84
N MET A 250 -3.18 -13.07 11.99
CA MET A 250 -2.40 -11.84 11.93
C MET A 250 -2.52 -11.10 13.26
N ILE A 251 -1.44 -10.42 13.65
CA ILE A 251 -1.43 -9.53 14.81
C ILE A 251 -1.05 -8.14 14.31
N ASP A 252 -1.83 -7.14 14.67
CA ASP A 252 -1.59 -5.75 14.32
C ASP A 252 -1.83 -4.89 15.56
N HIS A 253 -0.75 -4.48 16.21
CA HIS A 253 -0.84 -3.43 17.21
C HIS A 253 -0.77 -2.09 16.48
N LEU A 254 -1.86 -1.34 16.49
CA LEU A 254 -2.01 -0.13 15.68
C LEU A 254 -0.94 0.95 15.89
N GLU A 255 -0.12 0.81 16.92
CA GLU A 255 0.98 1.74 17.27
C GLU A 255 2.36 1.04 17.32
N GLY A 256 2.40 -0.27 17.26
CA GLY A 256 3.62 -1.07 17.43
C GLY A 256 4.11 -1.70 16.15
N GLY A 257 3.33 -2.63 15.62
CA GLY A 257 3.74 -3.40 14.46
C GLY A 257 2.73 -4.43 14.00
N LEU A 258 3.12 -5.15 12.98
CA LEU A 258 2.29 -6.10 12.25
C LEU A 258 3.06 -7.41 12.07
N LEU A 259 2.43 -8.53 12.42
CA LEU A 259 2.97 -9.89 12.23
C LEU A 259 2.00 -10.73 11.42
N PHE A 260 2.53 -11.47 10.46
CA PHE A 260 1.77 -12.41 9.65
C PHE A 260 2.09 -13.85 10.00
N PRO A 261 1.15 -14.79 9.79
CA PRO A 261 1.50 -16.21 9.74
C PRO A 261 2.62 -16.49 8.72
N PRO A 262 3.42 -17.55 8.90
CA PRO A 262 4.45 -17.90 7.93
C PRO A 262 3.85 -18.27 6.57
N GLN A 263 4.61 -18.00 5.51
CA GLN A 263 4.33 -18.51 4.18
C GLN A 263 4.68 -20.01 4.10
N GLU A 264 4.28 -20.68 3.02
CA GLU A 264 4.60 -22.11 2.79
C GLU A 264 6.13 -22.38 2.71
N ASP A 265 6.91 -21.40 2.24
CA ASP A 265 8.38 -21.46 2.19
C ASP A 265 9.05 -21.15 3.54
N GLY A 266 8.26 -20.94 4.59
CA GLY A 266 8.71 -20.66 5.94
C GLY A 266 9.08 -19.19 6.21
N ILE A 267 8.93 -18.30 5.25
CA ILE A 267 9.16 -16.88 5.50
C ILE A 267 8.01 -16.29 6.32
N MET A 268 8.36 -15.70 7.46
CA MET A 268 7.45 -14.93 8.30
C MET A 268 7.83 -13.45 8.24
N LYS A 269 6.83 -12.60 7.98
CA LYS A 269 7.01 -11.15 7.85
C LYS A 269 6.55 -10.42 9.09
N ILE A 270 7.39 -9.45 9.48
CA ILE A 270 7.14 -8.51 10.56
C ILE A 270 7.28 -7.09 9.98
N GLY A 271 6.38 -6.19 10.34
CA GLY A 271 6.44 -4.78 9.96
C GLY A 271 6.34 -3.86 11.17
N ALA A 272 7.06 -2.75 11.17
CA ALA A 272 6.91 -1.70 12.17
C ALA A 272 5.86 -0.68 11.75
N ILE A 273 5.12 -0.15 12.73
CA ILE A 273 4.24 1.02 12.58
C ILE A 273 5.02 2.32 12.91
N HIS A 274 6.32 2.33 12.70
CA HIS A 274 7.15 3.52 12.78
C HIS A 274 7.62 3.86 11.38
N PHE A 275 7.11 4.96 10.86
CA PHE A 275 7.41 5.38 9.50
C PHE A 275 8.63 6.28 9.47
N VAL A 276 9.39 6.18 8.41
CA VAL A 276 10.52 7.05 8.15
C VAL A 276 10.23 7.96 6.97
N THR A 277 10.79 9.15 6.97
CA THR A 277 10.80 10.06 5.83
C THR A 277 12.20 10.17 5.26
N ASN A 278 12.33 10.75 4.07
CA ASN A 278 13.61 10.99 3.43
C ASN A 278 13.59 12.36 2.75
N TYR A 279 13.88 13.40 3.54
CA TYR A 279 13.92 14.81 3.11
C TYR A 279 15.34 15.25 2.72
N ALA A 280 15.96 14.57 1.75
CA ALA A 280 17.27 14.98 1.28
C ALA A 280 17.25 16.43 0.74
N LYS A 281 18.33 17.20 0.97
CA LYS A 281 18.45 18.60 0.50
C LYS A 281 18.21 18.75 -1.00
N SER A 282 18.58 17.74 -1.80
CA SER A 282 18.35 17.67 -3.24
C SER A 282 16.88 17.56 -3.65
N TYR A 283 15.98 17.29 -2.71
CA TYR A 283 14.56 17.06 -2.98
C TYR A 283 13.66 18.27 -2.71
N ASN A 284 14.25 19.45 -2.54
CA ASN A 284 13.51 20.71 -2.37
C ASN A 284 12.41 20.65 -1.27
N GLY A 285 12.69 19.98 -0.17
CA GLY A 285 11.73 19.84 0.95
C GLY A 285 10.65 18.79 0.73
N LEU A 286 10.81 17.89 -0.25
CA LEU A 286 9.95 16.73 -0.42
C LEU A 286 10.56 15.50 0.22
N SER A 287 9.75 14.68 0.88
CA SER A 287 10.12 13.31 1.19
C SER A 287 9.92 12.46 -0.06
N LEU A 288 10.98 11.84 -0.56
CA LEU A 288 10.96 10.97 -1.72
C LEU A 288 11.53 9.60 -1.37
N PRO A 289 11.10 8.53 -2.06
CA PRO A 289 11.58 7.19 -1.76
C PRO A 289 13.07 7.05 -2.05
N ARG A 290 13.80 6.40 -1.12
CA ARG A 290 15.16 5.92 -1.28
C ARG A 290 15.08 4.41 -1.51
N TYR A 291 15.16 4.02 -2.76
CA TYR A 291 14.98 2.64 -3.15
C TYR A 291 16.24 1.81 -2.96
N ARG A 292 16.07 0.59 -2.45
CA ARG A 292 17.17 -0.37 -2.30
C ARG A 292 17.80 -0.78 -3.64
N SER A 293 17.04 -0.74 -4.74
CA SER A 293 17.58 -0.96 -6.09
C SER A 293 18.64 0.05 -6.51
N ASP A 294 18.57 1.27 -5.96
CA ASP A 294 19.56 2.34 -6.17
C ASP A 294 20.64 2.34 -5.08
N ASN A 295 20.32 1.78 -3.91
CA ASN A 295 21.16 1.77 -2.72
C ASN A 295 21.18 0.35 -2.11
N PRO A 296 21.88 -0.62 -2.71
CA PRO A 296 21.78 -2.04 -2.33
C PRO A 296 22.26 -2.38 -0.91
N SER A 297 23.09 -1.53 -0.32
CA SER A 297 23.59 -1.68 1.05
C SER A 297 22.65 -1.17 2.14
N ASP A 298 21.54 -0.50 1.76
CA ASP A 298 20.60 0.03 2.73
C ASP A 298 19.87 -1.10 3.48
N GLY A 299 19.82 -0.97 4.79
CA GLY A 299 19.05 -1.79 5.73
C GLY A 299 17.88 -1.02 6.32
N ILE A 300 17.61 -1.28 7.59
CA ILE A 300 16.64 -0.54 8.41
C ILE A 300 17.37 0.13 9.59
N PRO A 301 16.88 1.27 10.10
CA PRO A 301 17.51 1.94 11.23
C PRO A 301 17.58 1.07 12.49
N ASP A 302 18.71 1.17 13.23
CA ASP A 302 18.96 0.40 14.45
C ASP A 302 17.82 0.53 15.46
N GLU A 303 17.30 1.75 15.67
CA GLU A 303 16.21 1.97 16.63
C GLU A 303 14.90 1.30 16.19
N ILE A 304 14.66 1.17 14.89
CA ILE A 304 13.47 0.49 14.38
C ILE A 304 13.63 -1.02 14.47
N GLU A 305 14.84 -1.53 14.21
CA GLU A 305 15.12 -2.94 14.44
C GLU A 305 14.88 -3.32 15.91
N ALA A 306 15.41 -2.51 16.85
CA ALA A 306 15.19 -2.73 18.27
C ALA A 306 13.70 -2.72 18.65
N ARG A 307 12.91 -1.81 18.07
CA ARG A 307 11.45 -1.77 18.28
C ARG A 307 10.76 -3.01 17.73
N LEU A 308 11.13 -3.49 16.54
CA LEU A 308 10.59 -4.73 15.98
C LEU A 308 10.88 -5.93 16.89
N ARG A 309 12.11 -6.04 17.44
CA ARG A 309 12.51 -7.08 18.37
C ARG A 309 11.69 -7.04 19.67
N ASN A 310 11.59 -5.85 20.26
CA ASN A 310 10.80 -5.64 21.47
C ASN A 310 9.34 -5.99 21.26
N TRP A 311 8.76 -5.54 20.15
CA TRP A 311 7.37 -5.82 19.80
C TRP A 311 7.13 -7.32 19.62
N MET A 312 8.03 -8.05 18.94
CA MET A 312 7.93 -9.51 18.83
C MET A 312 7.97 -10.20 20.19
N THR A 313 8.72 -9.67 21.15
CA THR A 313 8.81 -10.23 22.51
C THR A 313 7.46 -10.20 23.22
N GLU A 314 6.58 -9.26 22.87
CA GLU A 314 5.28 -9.11 23.52
C GLU A 314 4.28 -10.22 23.17
N PHE A 315 4.48 -10.97 22.07
CA PHE A 315 3.54 -12.05 21.67
C PHE A 315 4.19 -13.32 21.12
N VAL A 316 5.40 -13.28 20.55
CA VAL A 316 6.17 -14.45 20.10
C VAL A 316 7.63 -14.39 20.58
N PRO A 317 7.88 -14.36 21.92
CA PRO A 317 9.20 -14.12 22.48
C PRO A 317 10.28 -15.07 21.97
N GLU A 318 9.94 -16.31 21.66
CA GLU A 318 10.88 -17.31 21.13
C GLU A 318 11.41 -16.98 19.71
N LEU A 319 10.72 -16.12 18.95
CA LEU A 319 11.15 -15.68 17.63
C LEU A 319 11.81 -14.29 17.64
N ALA A 320 11.74 -13.55 18.73
CA ALA A 320 12.16 -12.16 18.81
C ALA A 320 13.63 -11.92 18.48
N GLN A 321 14.49 -12.90 18.75
CA GLN A 321 15.94 -12.84 18.47
C GLN A 321 16.35 -13.62 17.22
N ARG A 322 15.38 -14.12 16.41
CA ARG A 322 15.69 -14.82 15.17
C ARG A 322 16.41 -13.89 14.20
N GLU A 323 17.45 -14.39 13.52
CA GLU A 323 18.16 -13.62 12.49
C GLU A 323 17.25 -13.21 11.35
N TRP A 324 17.42 -11.98 10.88
CA TRP A 324 16.73 -11.49 9.69
C TRP A 324 17.35 -12.12 8.44
N VAL A 325 16.52 -12.71 7.60
CA VAL A 325 16.94 -13.13 6.24
C VAL A 325 16.80 -11.99 5.25
N GLU A 326 15.95 -11.02 5.55
CA GLU A 326 15.82 -9.79 4.79
C GLU A 326 15.27 -8.68 5.70
N THR A 327 15.81 -7.47 5.52
CA THR A 327 15.19 -6.24 6.02
C THR A 327 15.08 -5.24 4.88
N ARG A 328 14.01 -4.44 4.86
CA ARG A 328 13.83 -3.42 3.84
C ARG A 328 12.91 -2.29 4.30
N ILE A 329 12.99 -1.17 3.59
CA ILE A 329 12.04 -0.07 3.71
C ILE A 329 11.11 -0.13 2.50
N CYS A 330 9.81 -0.29 2.76
CA CYS A 330 8.74 -0.27 1.76
C CYS A 330 8.16 1.14 1.69
N TRP A 331 8.37 1.84 0.57
CA TRP A 331 7.93 3.22 0.42
C TRP A 331 6.50 3.31 -0.07
N ASP A 332 5.64 3.96 0.69
CA ASP A 332 4.26 4.29 0.31
C ASP A 332 4.09 5.81 0.14
N GLY A 333 3.16 6.20 -0.70
CA GLY A 333 2.80 7.61 -0.87
C GLY A 333 1.53 7.90 -0.09
N ASP A 334 1.65 8.64 1.00
CA ASP A 334 0.54 8.89 1.90
C ASP A 334 0.04 10.33 1.81
N MET A 335 -1.27 10.46 1.87
CA MET A 335 -1.94 11.73 2.09
C MET A 335 -2.02 12.02 3.59
N PRO A 336 -1.92 13.28 4.03
CA PRO A 336 -2.02 13.62 5.45
C PRO A 336 -3.35 13.21 6.10
N ASP A 337 -4.43 13.14 5.31
CA ASP A 337 -5.77 12.74 5.75
C ASP A 337 -6.11 11.27 5.46
N TYR A 338 -5.15 10.47 5.02
CA TYR A 338 -5.30 9.05 4.66
C TYR A 338 -6.34 8.72 3.59
N HIS A 339 -6.98 9.72 2.96
CA HIS A 339 -7.77 9.49 1.76
C HIS A 339 -6.85 9.33 0.54
N PHE A 340 -7.35 8.68 -0.50
CA PHE A 340 -6.62 8.62 -1.76
C PHE A 340 -6.61 9.98 -2.48
N LEU A 341 -5.68 10.14 -3.41
CA LEU A 341 -5.66 11.24 -4.36
C LEU A 341 -5.97 10.69 -5.76
N ILE A 342 -7.26 10.67 -6.10
CA ILE A 342 -7.76 10.17 -7.37
C ILE A 342 -8.63 11.25 -8.00
N THR A 343 -8.04 12.01 -8.93
CA THR A 343 -8.65 13.23 -9.45
C THR A 343 -7.97 13.70 -10.74
N PRO A 344 -8.67 14.38 -11.64
CA PRO A 344 -8.02 15.13 -12.69
C PRO A 344 -7.14 16.23 -12.08
N HIS A 345 -5.99 16.50 -12.71
CA HIS A 345 -5.15 17.61 -12.27
C HIS A 345 -5.87 18.96 -12.52
N PRO A 346 -5.90 19.87 -11.53
CA PRO A 346 -6.74 21.07 -11.63
C PRO A 346 -6.29 22.06 -12.73
N ILE A 347 -5.03 22.02 -13.15
CA ILE A 347 -4.43 22.94 -14.12
C ILE A 347 -4.13 22.22 -15.44
N HIS A 348 -3.45 21.08 -15.39
CA HIS A 348 -2.99 20.37 -16.58
C HIS A 348 -4.08 19.44 -17.10
N LYS A 349 -4.72 19.84 -18.20
CA LYS A 349 -5.69 18.98 -18.90
C LYS A 349 -5.03 17.64 -19.28
N ASN A 350 -5.82 16.58 -19.38
CA ASN A 350 -5.40 15.22 -19.76
C ASN A 350 -4.45 14.53 -18.75
N LEU A 351 -4.13 15.16 -17.63
CA LEU A 351 -3.36 14.56 -16.55
C LEU A 351 -4.31 14.13 -15.44
N GLU A 352 -4.35 12.83 -15.20
CA GLU A 352 -5.13 12.19 -14.14
C GLU A 352 -4.18 11.74 -13.04
N ILE A 353 -4.52 11.96 -11.78
CA ILE A 353 -3.72 11.55 -10.64
C ILE A 353 -4.41 10.36 -9.99
N ALA A 354 -3.66 9.30 -9.74
CA ALA A 354 -4.14 8.08 -9.11
C ALA A 354 -3.06 7.55 -8.14
N THR A 355 -2.98 8.14 -6.95
CA THR A 355 -1.95 7.86 -5.94
C THR A 355 -2.50 8.07 -4.53
N GLY A 356 -1.63 8.16 -3.52
CA GLY A 356 -2.04 8.36 -2.14
C GLY A 356 -2.57 7.07 -1.51
N GLY A 357 -1.81 5.96 -1.63
CA GLY A 357 -2.19 4.66 -1.08
C GLY A 357 -2.39 4.65 0.44
N SER A 358 -1.76 5.62 1.14
CA SER A 358 -1.98 5.97 2.54
C SER A 358 -1.94 4.74 3.45
N ALA A 359 -0.90 3.91 3.28
CA ALA A 359 -0.65 2.66 4.01
C ALA A 359 -1.76 1.59 3.86
N HIS A 360 -2.88 1.88 3.22
CA HIS A 360 -4.01 0.94 3.16
C HIS A 360 -4.56 0.66 1.75
N GLY A 361 -3.94 1.20 0.69
CA GLY A 361 -4.44 1.12 -0.67
C GLY A 361 -4.45 -0.28 -1.28
N PHE A 362 -3.52 -1.16 -0.89
CA PHE A 362 -3.32 -2.45 -1.57
C PHE A 362 -4.56 -3.37 -1.55
N LYS A 363 -5.27 -3.47 -0.42
CA LYS A 363 -6.44 -4.36 -0.32
C LYS A 363 -7.54 -4.06 -1.33
N PHE A 364 -7.56 -2.83 -1.85
CA PHE A 364 -8.51 -2.38 -2.87
C PHE A 364 -8.09 -2.71 -4.30
N LEU A 365 -6.94 -3.38 -4.52
CA LEU A 365 -6.47 -3.79 -5.86
C LEU A 365 -7.58 -4.34 -6.76
N PRO A 366 -8.52 -5.20 -6.30
CA PRO A 366 -9.58 -5.73 -7.15
C PRO A 366 -10.57 -4.71 -7.69
N VAL A 367 -10.78 -3.60 -6.98
CA VAL A 367 -11.85 -2.62 -7.29
C VAL A 367 -11.34 -1.21 -7.60
N LEU A 368 -10.12 -0.88 -7.16
CA LEU A 368 -9.60 0.49 -7.20
C LEU A 368 -9.60 1.08 -8.61
N GLY A 369 -9.18 0.30 -9.60
CA GLY A 369 -9.13 0.73 -10.99
C GLY A 369 -10.49 1.06 -11.58
N GLN A 370 -11.58 0.44 -11.10
CA GLN A 370 -12.93 0.81 -11.50
C GLN A 370 -13.20 2.29 -11.15
N TYR A 371 -12.93 2.70 -9.92
CA TYR A 371 -13.13 4.09 -9.47
C TYR A 371 -12.23 5.08 -10.19
N ILE A 372 -10.99 4.67 -10.52
CA ILE A 372 -10.07 5.51 -11.31
C ILE A 372 -10.62 5.69 -12.72
N VAL A 373 -11.15 4.65 -13.36
CA VAL A 373 -11.77 4.75 -14.69
C VAL A 373 -13.04 5.57 -14.64
N GLU A 374 -13.89 5.40 -13.63
CA GLU A 374 -15.08 6.23 -13.42
C GLU A 374 -14.72 7.73 -13.25
N MET A 375 -13.63 8.03 -12.56
CA MET A 375 -13.10 9.41 -12.47
C MET A 375 -12.67 9.93 -13.84
N MET A 376 -11.95 9.14 -14.64
CA MET A 376 -11.51 9.49 -15.99
C MET A 376 -12.70 9.73 -16.94
N GLU A 377 -13.80 9.00 -16.76
CA GLU A 377 -15.04 9.12 -17.54
C GLU A 377 -15.99 10.21 -17.01
N GLY A 378 -15.69 10.79 -15.84
CA GLY A 378 -16.56 11.79 -15.19
C GLY A 378 -17.82 11.20 -14.56
N THR A 379 -17.82 9.91 -14.25
CA THR A 379 -18.96 9.16 -13.69
C THR A 379 -18.74 8.72 -12.24
N LEU A 380 -17.59 9.07 -11.64
CA LEU A 380 -17.30 8.75 -10.24
C LEU A 380 -18.34 9.36 -9.32
N ASP A 381 -18.78 8.58 -8.32
CA ASP A 381 -19.71 9.04 -7.30
C ASP A 381 -19.25 10.37 -6.69
N PRO A 382 -20.12 11.39 -6.61
CA PRO A 382 -19.75 12.73 -6.13
C PRO A 382 -19.20 12.78 -4.69
N GLU A 383 -19.67 11.90 -3.80
CA GLU A 383 -19.18 11.87 -2.42
C GLU A 383 -17.77 11.26 -2.36
N ILE A 384 -17.48 10.25 -3.20
CA ILE A 384 -16.14 9.71 -3.35
C ILE A 384 -15.21 10.75 -4.00
N ALA A 385 -15.67 11.38 -5.08
CA ALA A 385 -14.91 12.42 -5.77
C ALA A 385 -14.53 13.59 -4.83
N LYS A 386 -15.46 13.99 -3.95
CA LYS A 386 -15.24 15.03 -2.94
C LYS A 386 -14.13 14.66 -1.95
N LYS A 387 -14.04 13.40 -1.54
CA LYS A 387 -13.00 12.91 -0.62
C LYS A 387 -11.63 12.77 -1.31
N TRP A 388 -11.61 12.36 -2.57
CA TRP A 388 -10.37 12.03 -3.29
C TRP A 388 -9.84 13.16 -4.19
N LYS A 389 -10.50 14.32 -4.19
CA LYS A 389 -10.12 15.49 -5.01
C LYS A 389 -8.75 16.06 -4.65
N TRP A 390 -8.24 16.92 -5.52
CA TRP A 390 -7.09 17.78 -5.24
C TRP A 390 -7.37 18.72 -4.06
N ARG A 391 -6.53 18.68 -3.01
CA ARG A 391 -6.76 19.40 -1.74
C ARG A 391 -5.46 19.77 -1.03
N PRO A 392 -4.62 20.67 -1.61
CA PRO A 392 -3.39 21.13 -0.99
C PRO A 392 -3.67 21.78 0.36
N GLY A 393 -2.73 21.59 1.31
CA GLY A 393 -2.87 22.11 2.67
C GLY A 393 -3.78 21.30 3.58
N VAL A 394 -4.25 20.13 3.13
CA VAL A 394 -4.97 19.20 4.01
C VAL A 394 -4.02 18.73 5.13
N THR A 395 -4.56 18.68 6.34
CA THR A 395 -3.89 18.15 7.53
C THR A 395 -4.52 16.83 7.96
N ALA A 396 -3.95 16.19 8.96
CA ALA A 396 -4.44 14.93 9.51
C ALA A 396 -5.93 14.94 9.92
N GLY A 397 -6.51 16.11 10.20
CA GLY A 397 -7.93 16.26 10.49
C GLY A 397 -8.44 15.30 11.56
N ASP A 398 -9.71 14.88 11.45
CA ASP A 398 -10.34 13.91 12.35
C ASP A 398 -9.82 12.47 12.20
N TYR A 399 -8.86 12.22 11.29
CA TYR A 399 -8.15 10.93 11.17
C TYR A 399 -7.09 10.71 12.25
N SER A 400 -7.02 11.55 13.27
CA SER A 400 -6.32 11.27 14.54
C SER A 400 -6.70 9.92 15.17
N THR A 401 -7.77 9.29 14.68
CA THR A 401 -8.16 7.91 15.00
C THR A 401 -7.30 6.84 14.32
N ILE A 402 -6.44 7.20 13.35
CA ILE A 402 -5.46 6.28 12.79
C ILE A 402 -4.13 6.56 13.48
N PRO A 403 -3.66 5.68 14.38
CA PRO A 403 -2.51 5.95 15.25
C PRO A 403 -1.16 5.96 14.53
N HIS A 404 -1.14 5.71 13.23
CA HIS A 404 0.07 5.63 12.40
C HIS A 404 0.84 6.96 12.27
N GLN A 405 0.31 8.06 12.81
CA GLN A 405 0.94 9.38 12.75
C GLN A 405 1.79 9.75 13.96
N GLU A 406 2.42 8.80 14.64
CA GLU A 406 3.56 9.22 15.45
C GLU A 406 4.56 9.92 14.53
N THR A 407 5.13 10.99 15.07
CA THR A 407 6.13 11.80 14.39
C THR A 407 7.14 10.89 13.70
N SER A 408 7.00 10.76 12.37
CA SER A 408 7.99 10.07 11.56
C SER A 408 9.33 10.75 11.76
N LYS A 409 10.39 9.95 11.89
CA LYS A 409 11.76 10.46 11.88
C LYS A 409 12.29 10.45 10.45
N ASP A 410 13.11 11.44 10.14
CA ASP A 410 13.84 11.44 8.87
C ASP A 410 14.99 10.44 8.93
N LEU A 411 15.22 9.70 7.85
CA LEU A 411 16.35 8.75 7.76
C LEU A 411 17.69 9.41 8.01
N ASN A 412 17.84 10.70 7.64
CA ASN A 412 19.09 11.43 7.86
C ASN A 412 19.40 11.70 9.34
N ASP A 413 18.38 11.56 10.22
CA ASP A 413 18.52 11.73 11.67
C ASP A 413 18.65 10.38 12.40
N MET A 414 18.77 9.26 11.67
CA MET A 414 18.82 7.91 12.20
C MET A 414 20.14 7.22 11.87
N SER A 415 20.53 6.22 12.67
CA SER A 415 21.76 5.44 12.47
C SER A 415 21.49 3.99 12.00
N GLY A 416 22.54 3.34 11.51
CA GLY A 416 22.59 1.90 11.23
C GLY A 416 21.90 1.44 9.93
N TRP A 417 21.32 2.33 9.14
CA TRP A 417 20.48 1.95 8.00
C TRP A 417 21.16 2.03 6.62
N GLY A 418 22.18 2.85 6.46
CA GLY A 418 22.82 3.02 5.16
C GLY A 418 24.18 3.70 5.24
N ILE A 419 24.92 3.70 4.14
CA ILE A 419 26.16 4.46 4.01
C ILE A 419 25.77 5.89 3.59
N PRO A 420 26.20 6.94 4.31
CA PRO A 420 25.97 8.31 3.90
C PRO A 420 26.49 8.56 2.48
N THR A 421 25.66 9.13 1.62
CA THR A 421 26.00 9.44 0.22
C THR A 421 27.12 10.48 0.06
N GLU A 422 27.56 11.11 1.16
CA GLU A 422 28.68 12.08 1.18
C GLU A 422 30.07 11.39 1.22
N SER A 423 30.11 10.05 1.27
CA SER A 423 31.35 9.26 1.31
C SER A 423 31.61 8.44 0.03
N LEU A 424 30.86 8.68 -1.05
CA LEU A 424 31.07 8.12 -2.40
C LEU A 424 31.32 9.30 -3.42
#